data_ae8ea999212a9124f4062df99eec3efd
#
_entry.id   ae8ea999212a9124f4062df99eec3efd
#
_cell.length_a   1.000
_cell.length_b   1.000
_cell.length_c   1.000
_cell.angle_alpha   90.00
_cell.angle_beta   90.00
_cell.angle_gamma   90.00
#
_symmetry.space_group_name_H-M   'P 1'
#
loop_
_entity.id
_entity.type
_entity.pdbx_description
1 polymer ?
#
loop_
_entity_poly.entity_id
_entity_poly.type
_entity_poly.pdbx_seq_one_letter_code
_entity_poly.pdbx_strand_id
1 'polypeptide(L)'
;MGSPYLLAHGLGQPVANARTTVHIPQSGEYKIWVRAKDWVPSHHPGRFQVKINGRMLDTEFGSNGRDWSWEKGGVLELAEGDISIELCDLTGFDGRCDAIFLTMGNKVPPEHGDEGSRAWRRRLLGLPDQPSDLGHFDFVVVGGGVGGCAAALSAARLDCRVALIHNRPGLGGNASAEIGLSPSGVRGPLIDELVGRCEDGELRALSVLEAESNVSVFLDHHVLGVVMDGDRIVAVDARYALSSEDRRFHAAVFADCSGRAALGLLAGAETRFGREARSEFDESLAPETADEIHHGNTVMFRTRMADEPMPFPDVPWAQAVAKDYACLDGQLECIGKDNAYGPCCGLKPPFGVNADGTMRNKMSAPGSHFWEYGQFLDPYLNGEHIRDHLLCAIYGTFANVKTLEPEKYANLVLDWVGHVPAGGMYRRLVGDYTLTENDIRAHRDFADAVVMNSDAFCLHYPGHEKYDFRLGNWVFDTHDNKPYSIPFRCLYSRNISNLMMAGKHISVSHVASSTTKKIGNGGQHGIAVGTAAYLCAKYDTTPRAIGKEHIQEIKDLTKDTKGTAADMERQKRRFKEMLTRPPQSDGVE
;
A
#
# COMPACT_ATOMS: atom_id res chain seq x y z
N MET A 1 -11.96 13.93 -9.44
CA MET A 1 -12.79 14.50 -8.38
C MET A 1 -12.35 14.09 -6.97
N GLY A 2 -11.37 13.22 -6.85
CA GLY A 2 -10.81 12.77 -5.55
C GLY A 2 -11.81 11.95 -4.72
N SER A 3 -12.64 11.16 -5.37
CA SER A 3 -13.59 10.23 -4.76
C SER A 3 -13.14 8.80 -4.99
N PRO A 4 -13.53 7.87 -4.12
CA PRO A 4 -13.39 6.45 -4.38
C PRO A 4 -14.28 6.03 -5.56
N TYR A 5 -13.94 4.91 -6.18
CA TYR A 5 -14.72 4.33 -7.26
C TYR A 5 -14.86 2.82 -7.09
N LEU A 6 -15.85 2.24 -7.73
CA LEU A 6 -16.02 0.80 -7.81
C LEU A 6 -15.16 0.23 -8.94
N LEU A 7 -14.55 -0.92 -8.69
CA LEU A 7 -13.70 -1.66 -9.63
C LEU A 7 -14.17 -3.11 -9.69
N ALA A 8 -14.49 -3.59 -10.90
CA ALA A 8 -14.96 -4.94 -11.14
C ALA A 8 -13.78 -5.90 -11.36
N HIS A 9 -13.21 -6.45 -10.28
CA HIS A 9 -12.00 -7.26 -10.29
C HIS A 9 -12.30 -8.76 -10.41
N GLY A 10 -12.68 -9.19 -11.60
CA GLY A 10 -13.19 -10.55 -11.86
C GLY A 10 -12.19 -11.53 -12.45
N LEU A 11 -10.93 -11.13 -12.67
CA LEU A 11 -9.85 -12.00 -13.21
C LEU A 11 -10.23 -12.67 -14.55
N GLY A 12 -10.94 -11.94 -15.41
CA GLY A 12 -11.43 -12.43 -16.70
C GLY A 12 -12.77 -13.13 -16.65
N GLN A 13 -13.46 -13.10 -15.51
CA GLN A 13 -14.84 -13.57 -15.35
C GLN A 13 -15.70 -12.41 -14.83
N PRO A 14 -16.86 -12.09 -15.46
CA PRO A 14 -17.75 -11.06 -14.95
C PRO A 14 -18.12 -11.30 -13.49
N VAL A 15 -18.03 -10.24 -12.68
CA VAL A 15 -18.40 -10.30 -11.27
C VAL A 15 -19.90 -10.12 -11.06
N ALA A 16 -20.39 -10.44 -9.86
CA ALA A 16 -21.77 -10.17 -9.47
C ALA A 16 -22.08 -8.67 -9.55
N ASN A 17 -23.32 -8.33 -9.93
CA ASN A 17 -23.75 -6.93 -10.05
C ASN A 17 -23.61 -6.19 -8.72
N ALA A 18 -22.99 -5.02 -8.75
CA ALA A 18 -23.09 -4.07 -7.66
C ALA A 18 -24.45 -3.37 -7.73
N ARG A 19 -25.18 -3.30 -6.60
CA ARG A 19 -26.55 -2.80 -6.55
C ARG A 19 -26.73 -1.76 -5.46
N THR A 20 -27.51 -0.71 -5.77
CA THR A 20 -27.96 0.28 -4.80
C THR A 20 -29.40 0.70 -5.07
N THR A 21 -30.01 1.38 -4.09
CA THR A 21 -31.34 2.01 -4.23
C THR A 21 -31.16 3.50 -4.01
N VAL A 22 -31.80 4.31 -4.86
CA VAL A 22 -31.82 5.77 -4.75
C VAL A 22 -33.24 6.30 -4.87
N HIS A 23 -33.54 7.40 -4.18
CA HIS A 23 -34.85 8.04 -4.24
C HIS A 23 -34.92 9.07 -5.36
N ILE A 24 -35.91 8.94 -6.26
CA ILE A 24 -36.22 9.92 -7.30
C ILE A 24 -37.25 10.90 -6.73
N PRO A 25 -36.90 12.20 -6.62
CA PRO A 25 -37.77 13.17 -5.93
C PRO A 25 -38.97 13.63 -6.73
N GLN A 26 -39.00 13.39 -8.03
CA GLN A 26 -40.08 13.83 -8.92
C GLN A 26 -40.14 12.94 -10.17
N SER A 27 -41.35 12.56 -10.60
CA SER A 27 -41.53 11.82 -11.85
C SER A 27 -41.19 12.67 -13.09
N GLY A 28 -40.59 12.07 -14.11
CA GLY A 28 -40.27 12.73 -15.37
C GLY A 28 -39.12 12.09 -16.16
N GLU A 29 -38.74 12.79 -17.23
CA GLU A 29 -37.64 12.40 -18.11
C GLU A 29 -36.28 12.75 -17.51
N TYR A 30 -35.45 11.74 -17.22
CA TYR A 30 -34.12 11.90 -16.67
C TYR A 30 -33.03 11.56 -17.70
N LYS A 31 -32.07 12.47 -17.88
CA LYS A 31 -30.81 12.23 -18.58
C LYS A 31 -29.84 11.56 -17.63
N ILE A 32 -29.20 10.51 -18.11
CA ILE A 32 -28.29 9.67 -17.32
C ILE A 32 -26.86 9.91 -17.79
N TRP A 33 -25.96 10.14 -16.85
CA TRP A 33 -24.53 10.25 -17.06
C TRP A 33 -23.80 9.30 -16.13
N VAL A 34 -22.83 8.57 -16.66
CA VAL A 34 -21.99 7.64 -15.90
C VAL A 34 -20.54 8.10 -16.01
N ARG A 35 -19.87 8.26 -14.89
CA ARG A 35 -18.45 8.59 -14.88
C ARG A 35 -17.64 7.33 -14.81
N ALA A 36 -16.98 7.00 -15.91
CA ALA A 36 -16.21 5.79 -16.10
C ALA A 36 -14.77 6.09 -16.52
N LYS A 37 -13.92 5.08 -16.48
CA LYS A 37 -12.53 5.13 -16.97
C LYS A 37 -12.30 3.97 -17.93
N ASP A 38 -11.80 4.29 -19.11
CA ASP A 38 -11.25 3.31 -20.05
C ASP A 38 -9.75 3.15 -19.76
N TRP A 39 -9.41 2.17 -18.93
CA TRP A 39 -8.05 2.04 -18.40
C TRP A 39 -7.04 1.43 -19.38
N VAL A 40 -7.51 0.80 -20.47
CA VAL A 40 -6.69 0.37 -21.63
C VAL A 40 -7.38 0.80 -22.94
N PRO A 41 -7.21 2.05 -23.37
CA PRO A 41 -7.96 2.65 -24.48
C PRO A 41 -7.84 1.94 -25.82
N SER A 42 -6.80 1.11 -26.01
CA SER A 42 -6.61 0.35 -27.26
C SER A 42 -7.52 -0.87 -27.40
N HIS A 43 -8.11 -1.37 -26.31
CA HIS A 43 -8.85 -2.64 -26.29
C HIS A 43 -10.07 -2.66 -25.41
N HIS A 44 -10.27 -1.64 -24.58
CA HIS A 44 -11.46 -1.48 -23.71
C HIS A 44 -11.78 -2.73 -22.85
N PRO A 45 -10.82 -3.27 -22.05
CA PRO A 45 -11.09 -4.50 -21.32
C PRO A 45 -12.08 -4.32 -20.16
N GLY A 46 -12.22 -3.12 -19.59
CA GLY A 46 -13.03 -2.82 -18.42
C GLY A 46 -14.46 -2.35 -18.74
N ARG A 47 -15.17 -3.04 -19.65
CA ARG A 47 -16.53 -2.64 -20.07
C ARG A 47 -17.58 -3.12 -19.08
N PHE A 48 -18.58 -2.29 -18.87
CA PHE A 48 -19.76 -2.61 -18.05
C PHE A 48 -21.02 -1.91 -18.56
N GLN A 49 -22.17 -2.37 -18.11
CA GLN A 49 -23.48 -1.73 -18.37
C GLN A 49 -24.15 -1.31 -17.07
N VAL A 50 -25.11 -0.41 -17.19
CA VAL A 50 -25.93 0.05 -16.06
C VAL A 50 -27.39 -0.38 -16.29
N LYS A 51 -28.01 -0.92 -15.23
CA LYS A 51 -29.43 -1.28 -15.24
C LYS A 51 -30.16 -0.39 -14.22
N ILE A 52 -31.29 0.20 -14.64
CA ILE A 52 -32.15 1.04 -13.79
C ILE A 52 -33.54 0.45 -13.77
N ASN A 53 -34.06 0.11 -12.58
CA ASN A 53 -35.35 -0.58 -12.41
C ASN A 53 -35.51 -1.81 -13.33
N GLY A 54 -34.47 -2.61 -13.45
CA GLY A 54 -34.49 -3.80 -14.30
C GLY A 54 -34.31 -3.53 -15.80
N ARG A 55 -34.34 -2.27 -16.25
CA ARG A 55 -34.08 -1.89 -17.64
C ARG A 55 -32.58 -1.63 -17.86
N MET A 56 -31.95 -2.40 -18.75
CA MET A 56 -30.56 -2.18 -19.18
C MET A 56 -30.47 -0.93 -20.05
N LEU A 57 -29.45 -0.08 -19.81
CA LEU A 57 -29.12 1.01 -20.73
C LEU A 57 -28.41 0.44 -21.96
N ASP A 58 -28.63 1.07 -23.13
CA ASP A 58 -28.02 0.62 -24.38
C ASP A 58 -26.51 0.89 -24.47
N THR A 59 -26.00 1.81 -23.64
CA THR A 59 -24.59 2.22 -23.63
C THR A 59 -23.74 1.23 -22.84
N GLU A 60 -22.64 0.77 -23.46
CA GLU A 60 -21.53 0.14 -22.76
C GLU A 60 -20.55 1.23 -22.29
N PHE A 61 -20.26 1.25 -20.99
CA PHE A 61 -19.37 2.22 -20.35
C PHE A 61 -17.96 1.67 -20.18
N GLY A 62 -16.99 2.58 -19.99
CA GLY A 62 -15.57 2.22 -19.84
C GLY A 62 -14.91 1.86 -21.17
N SER A 63 -15.42 2.38 -22.29
CA SER A 63 -14.95 2.07 -23.66
C SER A 63 -14.79 3.29 -24.56
N ASN A 64 -14.75 4.50 -24.02
CA ASN A 64 -14.70 5.71 -24.84
C ASN A 64 -13.27 6.18 -25.22
N GLY A 65 -12.24 5.41 -24.92
CA GLY A 65 -10.84 5.72 -25.23
C GLY A 65 -10.22 6.84 -24.39
N ARG A 66 -10.84 7.22 -23.28
CA ARG A 66 -10.42 8.32 -22.41
C ARG A 66 -10.15 7.84 -20.97
N ASP A 67 -9.41 8.63 -20.23
CA ASP A 67 -9.30 8.52 -18.80
C ASP A 67 -10.66 8.84 -18.14
N TRP A 68 -10.71 9.20 -16.87
CA TRP A 68 -11.96 9.52 -16.20
C TRP A 68 -12.80 10.55 -16.97
N SER A 69 -13.99 10.17 -17.44
CA SER A 69 -14.91 11.04 -18.17
C SER A 69 -16.36 10.69 -17.92
N TRP A 70 -17.25 11.67 -18.19
CA TRP A 70 -18.67 11.44 -18.16
C TRP A 70 -19.16 10.93 -19.51
N GLU A 71 -19.82 9.77 -19.49
CA GLU A 71 -20.42 9.12 -20.65
C GLU A 71 -21.94 9.21 -20.57
N LYS A 72 -22.60 9.44 -21.72
CA LYS A 72 -24.07 9.54 -21.77
C LYS A 72 -24.68 8.15 -21.68
N GLY A 73 -25.56 7.93 -20.71
CA GLY A 73 -26.32 6.69 -20.51
C GLY A 73 -27.72 6.70 -21.16
N GLY A 74 -28.05 7.77 -21.89
CA GLY A 74 -29.37 7.91 -22.49
C GLY A 74 -30.39 8.67 -21.63
N VAL A 75 -31.67 8.42 -21.92
CA VAL A 75 -32.80 9.10 -21.27
C VAL A 75 -33.83 8.05 -20.82
N LEU A 76 -34.33 8.18 -19.61
CA LEU A 76 -35.40 7.32 -19.06
C LEU A 76 -36.49 8.14 -18.40
N GLU A 77 -37.75 7.71 -18.61
CA GLU A 77 -38.87 8.12 -17.76
C GLU A 77 -38.78 7.38 -16.43
N LEU A 78 -38.65 8.13 -15.33
CA LEU A 78 -38.62 7.62 -13.98
C LEU A 78 -39.80 8.15 -13.18
N ALA A 79 -40.43 7.29 -12.40
CA ALA A 79 -41.45 7.69 -11.45
C ALA A 79 -40.81 8.19 -10.16
N GLU A 80 -41.48 9.09 -9.45
CA GLU A 80 -41.16 9.46 -8.07
C GLU A 80 -41.13 8.21 -7.18
N GLY A 81 -40.16 8.14 -6.28
CA GLY A 81 -39.97 7.02 -5.37
C GLY A 81 -38.62 6.33 -5.54
N ASP A 82 -38.50 5.18 -4.92
CA ASP A 82 -37.24 4.44 -4.90
C ASP A 82 -37.02 3.64 -6.19
N ILE A 83 -35.85 3.79 -6.77
CA ILE A 83 -35.38 3.04 -7.94
C ILE A 83 -34.13 2.22 -7.61
N SER A 84 -34.00 1.06 -8.25
CA SER A 84 -32.78 0.27 -8.20
C SER A 84 -31.82 0.67 -9.31
N ILE A 85 -30.52 0.75 -8.97
CA ILE A 85 -29.43 0.91 -9.92
C ILE A 85 -28.46 -0.26 -9.75
N GLU A 86 -28.11 -0.91 -10.87
CA GLU A 86 -27.14 -2.02 -10.88
C GLU A 86 -26.02 -1.72 -11.87
N LEU A 87 -24.78 -2.02 -11.48
CA LEU A 87 -23.61 -2.08 -12.37
C LEU A 87 -23.40 -3.53 -12.77
N CYS A 88 -23.39 -3.80 -14.06
CA CYS A 88 -23.26 -5.13 -14.65
C CYS A 88 -21.93 -5.23 -15.38
N ASP A 89 -20.97 -5.92 -14.79
CA ASP A 89 -19.67 -6.17 -15.40
C ASP A 89 -19.81 -7.10 -16.62
N LEU A 90 -19.09 -6.80 -17.70
CA LEU A 90 -19.15 -7.58 -18.94
C LEU A 90 -17.93 -8.45 -19.16
N THR A 91 -16.84 -8.20 -18.47
CA THR A 91 -15.52 -8.77 -18.85
C THR A 91 -14.74 -9.38 -17.70
N GLY A 92 -14.94 -8.92 -16.48
CA GLY A 92 -14.10 -9.28 -15.33
C GLY A 92 -12.72 -8.63 -15.32
N PHE A 93 -12.47 -7.64 -16.20
CA PHE A 93 -11.19 -6.96 -16.32
C PHE A 93 -11.27 -5.50 -15.90
N ASP A 94 -11.52 -5.29 -14.60
CA ASP A 94 -11.31 -4.02 -13.91
C ASP A 94 -12.14 -2.84 -14.45
N GLY A 95 -13.40 -3.09 -14.84
CA GLY A 95 -14.36 -2.03 -15.17
C GLY A 95 -14.50 -1.05 -14.00
N ARG A 96 -14.55 0.27 -14.29
CA ARG A 96 -14.47 1.33 -13.26
C ARG A 96 -15.59 2.33 -13.38
N CYS A 97 -16.36 2.48 -12.30
CA CYS A 97 -17.43 3.47 -12.17
C CYS A 97 -17.19 4.35 -10.93
N ASP A 98 -17.06 5.66 -11.12
CA ASP A 98 -16.93 6.65 -10.05
C ASP A 98 -18.29 7.16 -9.58
N ALA A 99 -19.19 7.50 -10.52
CA ALA A 99 -20.45 8.14 -10.19
C ALA A 99 -21.50 7.95 -11.30
N ILE A 100 -22.77 8.01 -10.90
CA ILE A 100 -23.93 8.11 -11.80
C ILE A 100 -24.65 9.40 -11.46
N PHE A 101 -24.92 10.24 -12.47
CA PHE A 101 -25.64 11.50 -12.32
C PHE A 101 -26.93 11.47 -13.14
N LEU A 102 -28.06 11.71 -12.46
CA LEU A 102 -29.39 11.77 -13.02
C LEU A 102 -29.90 13.21 -12.99
N THR A 103 -30.44 13.72 -14.10
CA THR A 103 -30.96 15.10 -14.18
C THR A 103 -32.11 15.24 -15.14
N MET A 104 -33.15 15.96 -14.74
CA MET A 104 -34.30 16.30 -15.61
C MET A 104 -33.99 17.45 -16.58
N GLY A 105 -32.94 18.24 -16.31
CA GLY A 105 -32.62 19.40 -17.15
C GLY A 105 -31.51 19.15 -18.16
N ASN A 106 -30.99 20.25 -18.72
CA ASN A 106 -29.87 20.23 -19.66
C ASN A 106 -28.50 20.36 -18.96
N LYS A 107 -28.43 20.07 -17.67
CA LYS A 107 -27.17 20.14 -16.92
C LYS A 107 -26.23 19.05 -17.42
N VAL A 108 -25.02 19.46 -17.76
CA VAL A 108 -23.88 18.59 -18.08
C VAL A 108 -22.99 18.54 -16.85
N PRO A 109 -22.62 17.37 -16.35
CA PRO A 109 -21.71 17.28 -15.21
C PRO A 109 -20.33 17.81 -15.58
N PRO A 110 -19.61 18.47 -14.65
CA PRO A 110 -18.28 19.00 -14.92
C PRO A 110 -17.24 17.88 -15.11
N GLU A 111 -16.45 17.98 -16.18
CA GLU A 111 -15.43 16.99 -16.55
C GLU A 111 -14.20 17.02 -15.62
N HIS A 112 -13.81 18.18 -15.15
CA HIS A 112 -12.53 18.37 -14.46
C HIS A 112 -12.59 18.01 -12.98
N GLY A 113 -11.46 17.57 -12.42
CA GLY A 113 -11.29 17.31 -10.99
C GLY A 113 -10.90 18.55 -10.17
N ASP A 114 -11.23 19.75 -10.65
CA ASP A 114 -10.96 21.02 -9.98
C ASP A 114 -11.83 21.22 -8.72
N GLU A 115 -11.59 22.30 -8.01
CA GLU A 115 -12.33 22.62 -6.79
C GLU A 115 -13.81 22.88 -7.06
N GLY A 116 -14.13 23.52 -8.19
CA GLY A 116 -15.51 23.77 -8.62
C GLY A 116 -16.29 22.48 -8.83
N SER A 117 -15.69 21.49 -9.46
CA SER A 117 -16.28 20.15 -9.68
C SER A 117 -16.46 19.41 -8.35
N ARG A 118 -15.48 19.51 -7.44
CA ARG A 118 -15.59 18.93 -6.09
C ARG A 118 -16.72 19.59 -5.29
N ALA A 119 -16.81 20.90 -5.29
CA ALA A 119 -17.88 21.64 -4.62
C ALA A 119 -19.25 21.33 -5.21
N TRP A 120 -19.36 21.18 -6.54
CA TRP A 120 -20.59 20.76 -7.21
C TRP A 120 -21.04 19.37 -6.74
N ARG A 121 -20.12 18.40 -6.69
CA ARG A 121 -20.42 17.03 -6.23
C ARG A 121 -20.82 17.02 -4.74
N ARG A 122 -20.11 17.73 -3.88
CA ARG A 122 -20.45 17.87 -2.44
C ARG A 122 -21.87 18.36 -2.23
N ARG A 123 -22.27 19.42 -2.95
CA ARG A 123 -23.65 19.95 -2.87
C ARG A 123 -24.70 18.93 -3.26
N LEU A 124 -24.46 18.14 -4.33
CA LEU A 124 -25.39 17.08 -4.76
C LEU A 124 -25.50 15.94 -3.74
N LEU A 125 -24.43 15.64 -3.04
CA LEU A 125 -24.40 14.61 -1.99
C LEU A 125 -24.90 15.15 -0.63
N GLY A 126 -25.26 16.44 -0.53
CA GLY A 126 -25.68 17.05 0.73
C GLY A 126 -24.56 17.14 1.79
N LEU A 127 -23.30 17.11 1.34
CA LEU A 127 -22.14 17.16 2.25
C LEU A 127 -21.85 18.57 2.73
N PRO A 128 -21.36 18.75 3.98
CA PRO A 128 -20.99 20.05 4.52
C PRO A 128 -19.86 20.71 3.71
N ASP A 129 -19.83 22.05 3.67
CA ASP A 129 -18.75 22.79 2.99
C ASP A 129 -17.41 22.69 3.74
N GLN A 130 -17.45 22.46 5.04
CA GLN A 130 -16.27 22.31 5.89
C GLN A 130 -16.17 20.89 6.42
N PRO A 131 -14.95 20.39 6.70
CA PRO A 131 -14.77 19.10 7.36
C PRO A 131 -15.48 19.06 8.73
N SER A 132 -16.09 17.93 9.05
CA SER A 132 -16.65 17.66 10.38
C SER A 132 -15.52 17.55 11.41
N ASP A 133 -15.56 18.33 12.46
CA ASP A 133 -14.56 18.33 13.53
C ASP A 133 -14.76 17.11 14.45
N LEU A 134 -13.75 16.23 14.54
CA LEU A 134 -13.74 15.06 15.41
C LEU A 134 -13.06 15.31 16.77
N GLY A 135 -12.68 16.56 17.04
CA GLY A 135 -12.10 16.99 18.30
C GLY A 135 -10.59 16.79 18.38
N HIS A 136 -10.09 16.87 19.62
CA HIS A 136 -8.65 16.85 19.92
C HIS A 136 -8.19 15.49 20.41
N PHE A 137 -7.04 15.06 19.91
CA PHE A 137 -6.29 13.89 20.33
C PHE A 137 -4.93 14.33 20.88
N ASP A 138 -4.29 13.50 21.70
CA ASP A 138 -2.91 13.75 22.09
C ASP A 138 -1.98 13.43 20.90
N PHE A 139 -2.35 12.39 20.13
CA PHE A 139 -1.55 11.90 19.03
C PHE A 139 -2.42 11.46 17.84
N VAL A 140 -2.09 11.93 16.64
CA VAL A 140 -2.69 11.48 15.38
C VAL A 140 -1.65 10.73 14.55
N VAL A 141 -1.97 9.50 14.18
CA VAL A 141 -1.14 8.62 13.34
C VAL A 141 -1.77 8.48 11.97
N VAL A 142 -1.06 8.85 10.91
CA VAL A 142 -1.51 8.71 9.53
C VAL A 142 -0.84 7.50 8.88
N GLY A 143 -1.62 6.46 8.64
CA GLY A 143 -1.19 5.19 8.05
C GLY A 143 -1.19 4.02 9.01
N GLY A 144 -2.09 3.05 8.77
CA GLY A 144 -2.28 1.83 9.58
C GLY A 144 -1.43 0.65 9.15
N GLY A 145 -0.21 0.88 8.61
CA GLY A 145 0.79 -0.16 8.47
C GLY A 145 1.32 -0.62 9.83
N VAL A 146 2.12 -1.69 9.88
CA VAL A 146 2.66 -2.22 11.16
C VAL A 146 3.36 -1.12 11.98
N GLY A 147 4.07 -0.18 11.32
CA GLY A 147 4.69 0.95 12.00
C GLY A 147 3.68 1.89 12.66
N GLY A 148 2.58 2.21 11.97
CA GLY A 148 1.53 3.07 12.53
C GLY A 148 0.71 2.37 13.62
N CYS A 149 0.39 1.09 13.44
CA CYS A 149 -0.26 0.30 14.48
C CYS A 149 0.60 0.22 15.75
N ALA A 150 1.92 0.01 15.59
CA ALA A 150 2.85 -0.01 16.73
C ALA A 150 2.97 1.36 17.42
N ALA A 151 2.95 2.47 16.65
CA ALA A 151 2.96 3.83 17.20
C ALA A 151 1.68 4.12 17.99
N ALA A 152 0.52 3.79 17.41
CA ALA A 152 -0.77 3.98 18.07
C ALA A 152 -0.87 3.17 19.38
N LEU A 153 -0.53 1.87 19.32
CA LEU A 153 -0.61 0.97 20.48
C LEU A 153 0.36 1.38 21.60
N SER A 154 1.60 1.78 21.22
CA SER A 154 2.59 2.21 22.21
C SER A 154 2.18 3.48 22.93
N ALA A 155 1.62 4.47 22.23
CA ALA A 155 1.13 5.70 22.81
C ALA A 155 -0.11 5.44 23.69
N ALA A 156 -1.05 4.61 23.23
CA ALA A 156 -2.28 4.30 23.95
C ALA A 156 -2.01 3.58 25.28
N ARG A 157 -1.08 2.62 25.30
CA ARG A 157 -0.68 1.91 26.54
C ARG A 157 0.08 2.78 27.53
N LEU A 158 0.40 4.02 27.14
CA LEU A 158 0.92 5.08 28.00
C LEU A 158 -0.14 6.19 28.23
N ASP A 159 -1.43 5.84 28.10
CA ASP A 159 -2.60 6.69 28.38
C ASP A 159 -2.83 7.88 27.40
N CYS A 160 -2.18 7.92 26.22
CA CYS A 160 -2.51 8.89 25.19
C CYS A 160 -3.86 8.59 24.53
N ARG A 161 -4.64 9.63 24.24
CA ARG A 161 -5.79 9.56 23.34
C ARG A 161 -5.33 9.61 21.89
N VAL A 162 -5.50 8.52 21.14
CA VAL A 162 -4.91 8.33 19.81
C VAL A 162 -5.99 8.22 18.73
N ALA A 163 -5.79 8.93 17.59
CA ALA A 163 -6.49 8.64 16.35
C ALA A 163 -5.54 7.99 15.36
N LEU A 164 -5.89 6.79 14.87
CA LEU A 164 -5.20 6.11 13.78
C LEU A 164 -6.03 6.23 12.50
N ILE A 165 -5.52 6.96 11.53
CA ILE A 165 -6.19 7.23 10.24
C ILE A 165 -5.58 6.32 9.17
N HIS A 166 -6.40 5.51 8.51
CA HIS A 166 -5.95 4.58 7.47
C HIS A 166 -6.85 4.61 6.24
N ASN A 167 -6.23 4.63 5.07
CA ASN A 167 -6.92 4.79 3.78
C ASN A 167 -7.45 3.50 3.15
N ARG A 168 -7.48 2.39 3.90
CA ARG A 168 -7.95 1.07 3.45
C ARG A 168 -8.81 0.40 4.53
N PRO A 169 -9.57 -0.65 4.16
CA PRO A 169 -10.44 -1.35 5.10
C PRO A 169 -9.69 -2.24 6.11
N GLY A 170 -8.45 -2.66 5.79
CA GLY A 170 -7.65 -3.57 6.62
C GLY A 170 -6.33 -2.97 7.06
N LEU A 171 -5.93 -3.20 8.32
CA LEU A 171 -4.66 -2.76 8.88
C LEU A 171 -3.48 -3.67 8.46
N GLY A 172 -2.26 -3.14 8.61
CA GLY A 172 -1.01 -3.89 8.37
C GLY A 172 -0.17 -3.39 7.20
N GLY A 173 -0.74 -2.55 6.33
CA GLY A 173 -0.02 -2.01 5.16
C GLY A 173 0.44 -3.13 4.22
N ASN A 174 1.73 -3.23 3.91
CA ASN A 174 2.25 -4.30 3.06
C ASN A 174 2.07 -5.72 3.64
N ALA A 175 1.80 -5.85 4.95
CA ALA A 175 1.51 -7.13 5.58
C ALA A 175 0.02 -7.46 5.66
N SER A 176 -0.88 -6.53 5.28
CA SER A 176 -2.33 -6.78 5.25
C SER A 176 -2.70 -7.94 4.32
N ALA A 177 -3.91 -8.48 4.44
CA ALA A 177 -4.41 -9.53 3.55
C ALA A 177 -4.51 -9.06 2.09
N GLU A 178 -4.70 -7.76 1.85
CA GLU A 178 -4.75 -7.16 0.51
C GLU A 178 -3.42 -7.26 -0.27
N ILE A 179 -2.29 -7.41 0.44
CA ILE A 179 -0.95 -7.47 -0.15
C ILE A 179 -0.24 -8.77 0.21
N GLY A 180 -0.20 -9.13 1.50
CA GLY A 180 0.26 -10.43 1.97
C GLY A 180 1.77 -10.59 2.17
N LEU A 181 2.57 -9.49 2.21
CA LEU A 181 4.00 -9.60 2.49
C LEU A 181 4.26 -10.03 3.93
N SER A 182 5.23 -10.91 4.12
CA SER A 182 5.65 -11.37 5.45
C SER A 182 6.34 -10.23 6.22
N PRO A 183 6.01 -9.99 7.50
CA PRO A 183 6.65 -8.98 8.34
C PRO A 183 8.07 -9.40 8.76
N SER A 184 9.04 -9.22 7.85
CA SER A 184 10.47 -9.43 8.11
C SER A 184 11.11 -8.26 8.87
N GLY A 185 12.35 -8.43 9.33
CA GLY A 185 13.07 -7.47 10.16
C GLY A 185 12.95 -7.80 11.65
N VAL A 186 13.40 -6.90 12.52
CA VAL A 186 13.36 -7.10 13.98
C VAL A 186 11.92 -6.95 14.49
N ARG A 187 11.45 -7.97 15.19
CA ARG A 187 10.16 -7.94 15.89
C ARG A 187 10.40 -8.23 17.37
N GLY A 188 9.54 -7.71 18.19
CA GLY A 188 9.50 -7.96 19.63
C GLY A 188 8.07 -8.20 20.10
N PRO A 189 7.81 -8.27 21.41
CA PRO A 189 6.50 -8.64 21.95
C PRO A 189 5.34 -7.84 21.35
N LEU A 190 5.43 -6.51 21.33
CA LEU A 190 4.36 -5.65 20.82
C LEU A 190 4.09 -5.88 19.32
N ILE A 191 5.13 -6.06 18.51
CA ILE A 191 4.95 -6.28 17.07
C ILE A 191 4.41 -7.69 16.81
N ASP A 192 4.87 -8.71 17.55
CA ASP A 192 4.38 -10.09 17.41
C ASP A 192 2.88 -10.19 17.78
N GLU A 193 2.40 -9.36 18.72
CA GLU A 193 0.98 -9.23 19.04
C GLU A 193 0.17 -8.70 17.85
N LEU A 194 0.65 -7.64 17.21
CA LEU A 194 -0.01 -6.99 16.07
C LEU A 194 -0.04 -7.84 14.79
N VAL A 195 1.08 -8.54 14.48
CA VAL A 195 1.24 -9.24 13.20
C VAL A 195 0.76 -10.69 13.21
N GLY A 196 0.21 -11.18 14.33
CA GLY A 196 -0.51 -12.45 14.35
C GLY A 196 -1.69 -12.41 13.38
N ARG A 197 -2.01 -13.57 12.74
CA ARG A 197 -3.12 -13.62 11.77
C ARG A 197 -4.36 -14.23 12.41
N CYS A 198 -5.52 -13.72 11.99
CA CYS A 198 -6.84 -14.27 12.22
C CYS A 198 -7.13 -15.41 11.21
N GLU A 199 -8.24 -16.12 11.37
CA GLU A 199 -8.65 -17.23 10.50
C GLU A 199 -8.93 -16.75 9.05
N ASP A 200 -9.43 -15.54 8.87
CA ASP A 200 -9.69 -14.89 7.58
C ASP A 200 -8.43 -14.38 6.88
N GLY A 201 -7.25 -14.53 7.52
CA GLY A 201 -5.97 -14.07 7.00
C GLY A 201 -5.61 -12.62 7.33
N GLU A 202 -6.50 -11.86 7.93
CA GLU A 202 -6.22 -10.52 8.42
C GLU A 202 -5.24 -10.52 9.62
N LEU A 203 -4.55 -9.40 9.83
CA LEU A 203 -3.73 -9.24 11.02
C LEU A 203 -4.61 -8.97 12.25
N ARG A 204 -4.16 -9.44 13.40
CA ARG A 204 -4.80 -9.12 14.69
C ARG A 204 -4.72 -7.64 15.09
N ALA A 205 -4.02 -6.82 14.30
CA ALA A 205 -3.79 -5.40 14.58
C ALA A 205 -5.07 -4.62 14.91
N LEU A 206 -6.18 -4.87 14.17
CA LEU A 206 -7.44 -4.18 14.43
C LEU A 206 -8.02 -4.55 15.80
N SER A 207 -8.17 -5.83 16.08
CA SER A 207 -8.73 -6.30 17.37
C SER A 207 -7.86 -5.90 18.56
N VAL A 208 -6.53 -5.87 18.38
CA VAL A 208 -5.59 -5.42 19.43
C VAL A 208 -5.76 -3.93 19.71
N LEU A 209 -5.89 -3.10 18.68
CA LEU A 209 -6.08 -1.66 18.86
C LEU A 209 -7.48 -1.31 19.40
N GLU A 210 -8.53 -2.00 18.96
CA GLU A 210 -9.90 -1.80 19.45
C GLU A 210 -10.07 -2.24 20.91
N ALA A 211 -9.19 -3.08 21.43
CA ALA A 211 -9.17 -3.44 22.85
C ALA A 211 -8.67 -2.30 23.75
N GLU A 212 -7.98 -1.30 23.20
CA GLU A 212 -7.52 -0.11 23.93
C GLU A 212 -8.59 0.99 23.85
N SER A 213 -9.22 1.33 24.97
CA SER A 213 -10.37 2.27 25.03
C SER A 213 -10.05 3.71 24.61
N ASN A 214 -8.78 4.09 24.56
CA ASN A 214 -8.27 5.40 24.20
C ASN A 214 -7.75 5.48 22.74
N VAL A 215 -7.92 4.41 21.95
CA VAL A 215 -7.63 4.40 20.51
C VAL A 215 -8.93 4.52 19.71
N SER A 216 -8.94 5.44 18.75
CA SER A 216 -9.97 5.51 17.72
C SER A 216 -9.35 5.15 16.37
N VAL A 217 -9.81 4.05 15.75
CA VAL A 217 -9.34 3.60 14.42
C VAL A 217 -10.30 4.10 13.35
N PHE A 218 -9.77 4.81 12.35
CA PHE A 218 -10.51 5.37 11.24
C PHE A 218 -10.06 4.71 9.94
N LEU A 219 -10.69 3.57 9.59
CA LEU A 219 -10.48 2.88 8.33
C LEU A 219 -11.16 3.61 7.17
N ASP A 220 -10.68 3.38 5.93
CA ASP A 220 -11.19 4.00 4.71
C ASP A 220 -11.14 5.55 4.73
N HIS A 221 -10.22 6.13 5.49
CA HIS A 221 -10.02 7.57 5.58
C HIS A 221 -8.74 8.00 4.86
N HIS A 222 -8.90 8.69 3.74
CA HIS A 222 -7.78 9.20 2.95
C HIS A 222 -7.44 10.63 3.37
N VAL A 223 -6.24 10.82 3.93
CA VAL A 223 -5.72 12.15 4.28
C VAL A 223 -5.49 12.96 3.01
N LEU A 224 -6.07 14.16 2.95
CA LEU A 224 -6.07 15.03 1.78
C LEU A 224 -5.62 16.46 2.04
N GLY A 225 -5.49 16.84 3.31
CA GLY A 225 -5.06 18.18 3.70
C GLY A 225 -4.53 18.26 5.11
N VAL A 226 -3.84 19.36 5.39
CA VAL A 226 -3.36 19.75 6.72
C VAL A 226 -3.66 21.22 6.99
N VAL A 227 -3.91 21.54 8.24
CA VAL A 227 -3.98 22.92 8.72
C VAL A 227 -2.68 23.21 9.45
N MET A 228 -1.95 24.21 8.98
CA MET A 228 -0.65 24.60 9.52
C MET A 228 -0.74 25.91 10.31
N ASP A 229 0.06 26.00 11.38
CA ASP A 229 0.41 27.26 12.05
C ASP A 229 1.95 27.35 12.08
N GLY A 230 2.50 28.16 11.18
CA GLY A 230 3.93 28.20 10.94
C GLY A 230 4.52 26.84 10.55
N ASP A 231 5.44 26.34 11.34
CA ASP A 231 6.09 25.03 11.17
C ASP A 231 5.37 23.88 11.91
N ARG A 232 4.17 24.14 12.43
CA ARG A 232 3.41 23.22 13.26
C ARG A 232 2.13 22.77 12.56
N ILE A 233 1.86 21.47 12.54
CA ILE A 233 0.56 20.91 12.12
C ILE A 233 -0.45 21.15 13.26
N VAL A 234 -1.58 21.78 12.95
CA VAL A 234 -2.69 22.00 13.90
C VAL A 234 -3.76 20.93 13.74
N ALA A 235 -4.04 20.54 12.49
CA ALA A 235 -5.04 19.52 12.19
C ALA A 235 -4.73 18.81 10.86
N VAL A 236 -5.33 17.64 10.72
CA VAL A 236 -5.32 16.82 9.48
C VAL A 236 -6.74 16.65 9.01
N ASP A 237 -6.98 16.88 7.71
CA ASP A 237 -8.26 16.62 7.05
C ASP A 237 -8.19 15.30 6.27
N ALA A 238 -9.15 14.41 6.52
CA ALA A 238 -9.25 13.12 5.83
C ALA A 238 -10.66 12.89 5.32
N ARG A 239 -10.75 12.30 4.11
CA ARG A 239 -12.02 11.91 3.49
C ARG A 239 -12.37 10.48 3.83
N TYR A 240 -13.57 10.28 4.35
CA TYR A 240 -14.14 8.95 4.50
C TYR A 240 -14.61 8.43 3.13
N ALA A 241 -14.03 7.36 2.64
CA ALA A 241 -14.24 6.88 1.29
C ALA A 241 -15.71 6.49 1.01
N LEU A 242 -16.39 5.89 1.99
CA LEU A 242 -17.74 5.36 1.78
C LEU A 242 -18.82 6.45 1.70
N SER A 243 -18.65 7.60 2.37
CA SER A 243 -19.61 8.71 2.33
C SER A 243 -19.12 9.94 1.57
N SER A 244 -17.82 10.02 1.26
CA SER A 244 -17.14 11.23 0.75
C SER A 244 -17.16 12.42 1.72
N GLU A 245 -17.49 12.21 3.00
CA GLU A 245 -17.44 13.19 4.05
C GLU A 245 -15.99 13.51 4.43
N ASP A 246 -15.66 14.81 4.55
CA ASP A 246 -14.36 15.25 5.05
C ASP A 246 -14.43 15.42 6.56
N ARG A 247 -13.41 14.91 7.28
CA ARG A 247 -13.31 14.91 8.73
C ARG A 247 -11.98 15.52 9.16
N ARG A 248 -12.02 16.36 10.22
CA ARG A 248 -10.87 17.06 10.76
C ARG A 248 -10.45 16.48 12.10
N PHE A 249 -9.14 16.26 12.24
CA PHE A 249 -8.51 15.67 13.43
C PHE A 249 -7.47 16.64 13.97
N HIS A 250 -7.67 17.14 15.17
CA HIS A 250 -6.71 18.00 15.86
C HIS A 250 -5.81 17.18 16.77
N ALA A 251 -4.52 17.54 16.88
CA ALA A 251 -3.62 16.95 17.85
C ALA A 251 -2.45 17.85 18.23
N ALA A 252 -1.82 17.51 19.35
CA ALA A 252 -0.54 18.12 19.74
C ALA A 252 0.61 17.62 18.89
N VAL A 253 0.63 16.32 18.54
CA VAL A 253 1.70 15.65 17.82
C VAL A 253 1.13 14.73 16.72
N PHE A 254 1.83 14.65 15.61
CA PHE A 254 1.44 13.84 14.45
C PHE A 254 2.57 12.90 14.05
N ALA A 255 2.20 11.74 13.48
CA ALA A 255 3.15 10.82 12.87
C ALA A 255 2.74 10.45 11.45
N ASP A 256 3.70 10.58 10.51
CA ASP A 256 3.59 9.98 9.19
C ASP A 256 4.03 8.52 9.23
N CYS A 257 3.07 7.62 9.11
CA CYS A 257 3.24 6.17 8.98
C CYS A 257 2.63 5.67 7.65
N SER A 258 2.36 6.58 6.71
CA SER A 258 1.67 6.32 5.45
C SER A 258 2.45 5.42 4.49
N GLY A 259 3.75 5.25 4.72
CA GLY A 259 4.67 4.53 3.84
C GLY A 259 4.96 5.24 2.51
N ARG A 260 4.36 6.41 2.29
CA ARG A 260 4.54 7.25 1.10
C ARG A 260 4.95 8.69 1.44
N ALA A 261 5.20 8.97 2.72
CA ALA A 261 5.45 10.31 3.25
C ALA A 261 4.30 11.30 2.93
N ALA A 262 3.06 10.81 2.91
CA ALA A 262 1.90 11.59 2.46
C ALA A 262 1.62 12.79 3.38
N LEU A 263 1.63 12.58 4.71
CA LEU A 263 1.42 13.66 5.67
C LEU A 263 2.57 14.67 5.61
N GLY A 264 3.81 14.18 5.54
CA GLY A 264 4.98 15.06 5.43
C GLY A 264 4.95 15.93 4.18
N LEU A 265 4.56 15.38 3.02
CA LEU A 265 4.39 16.15 1.78
C LEU A 265 3.32 17.23 1.93
N LEU A 266 2.16 16.91 2.49
CA LEU A 266 1.08 17.86 2.70
C LEU A 266 1.48 18.98 3.67
N ALA A 267 2.30 18.66 4.68
CA ALA A 267 2.81 19.62 5.66
C ALA A 267 4.02 20.45 5.18
N GLY A 268 4.58 20.16 4.00
CA GLY A 268 5.78 20.82 3.50
C GLY A 268 7.07 20.38 4.21
N ALA A 269 7.10 19.12 4.71
CA ALA A 269 8.31 18.55 5.29
C ALA A 269 9.39 18.34 4.22
N GLU A 270 10.64 18.56 4.61
CA GLU A 270 11.78 18.29 3.74
C GLU A 270 11.86 16.79 3.42
N THR A 271 12.13 16.48 2.16
CA THR A 271 12.18 15.09 1.66
C THR A 271 13.37 14.85 0.75
N ARG A 272 13.79 13.59 0.67
CA ARG A 272 14.70 13.05 -0.34
C ARG A 272 13.95 12.06 -1.22
N PHE A 273 14.27 12.04 -2.51
CA PHE A 273 13.68 11.13 -3.49
C PHE A 273 14.78 10.59 -4.39
N GLY A 274 14.65 9.33 -4.85
CA GLY A 274 15.68 8.70 -5.67
C GLY A 274 16.92 8.30 -4.89
N ARG A 275 18.06 8.21 -5.59
CA ARG A 275 19.36 7.77 -5.04
C ARG A 275 20.31 8.95 -4.91
N GLU A 276 20.96 9.07 -3.76
CA GLU A 276 22.06 10.00 -3.54
C GLU A 276 23.31 9.56 -4.31
N ALA A 277 24.12 10.51 -4.74
CA ALA A 277 25.44 10.22 -5.29
C ALA A 277 26.36 9.64 -4.20
N ARG A 278 27.31 8.78 -4.61
CA ARG A 278 28.31 8.23 -3.70
C ARG A 278 29.04 9.30 -2.91
N SER A 279 29.39 10.41 -3.56
CA SER A 279 30.11 11.53 -2.96
C SER A 279 29.36 12.24 -1.83
N GLU A 280 28.04 12.05 -1.68
CA GLU A 280 27.27 12.75 -0.65
C GLU A 280 27.48 12.13 0.75
N PHE A 281 27.53 10.79 0.83
CA PHE A 281 27.67 10.05 2.08
C PHE A 281 28.82 9.04 2.08
N ASP A 282 29.62 8.99 1.00
CA ASP A 282 30.70 8.02 0.80
C ASP A 282 30.22 6.55 0.91
N GLU A 283 29.02 6.28 0.40
CA GLU A 283 28.39 4.95 0.46
C GLU A 283 28.86 4.06 -0.68
N SER A 284 29.32 2.84 -0.35
CA SER A 284 29.89 1.91 -1.33
C SER A 284 28.88 1.39 -2.36
N LEU A 285 27.61 1.28 -1.98
CA LEU A 285 26.51 0.79 -2.82
C LEU A 285 25.75 1.92 -3.53
N ALA A 286 26.08 3.18 -3.29
CA ALA A 286 25.48 4.31 -3.97
C ALA A 286 26.03 4.47 -5.41
N PRO A 287 25.22 5.00 -6.36
CA PRO A 287 25.67 5.33 -7.71
C PRO A 287 26.68 6.48 -7.70
N GLU A 288 27.47 6.61 -8.76
CA GLU A 288 28.44 7.71 -8.89
C GLU A 288 27.75 9.07 -8.95
N THR A 289 26.59 9.15 -9.60
CA THR A 289 25.77 10.36 -9.73
C THR A 289 24.38 10.11 -9.17
N ALA A 290 23.81 11.13 -8.52
CA ALA A 290 22.44 11.06 -8.01
C ALA A 290 21.43 10.93 -9.17
N ASP A 291 20.33 10.22 -8.92
CA ASP A 291 19.23 10.05 -9.85
C ASP A 291 17.88 9.89 -9.12
N GLU A 292 16.79 9.75 -9.88
CA GLU A 292 15.44 9.58 -9.33
C GLU A 292 15.00 8.11 -9.24
N ILE A 293 15.91 7.15 -9.45
CA ILE A 293 15.58 5.72 -9.38
C ILE A 293 15.30 5.32 -7.94
N HIS A 294 14.26 4.53 -7.77
CA HIS A 294 13.91 3.95 -6.47
C HIS A 294 13.42 2.50 -6.63
N HIS A 295 13.08 1.87 -5.53
CA HIS A 295 12.52 0.52 -5.53
C HIS A 295 11.16 0.50 -6.22
N GLY A 296 10.95 -0.45 -7.11
CA GLY A 296 9.68 -0.61 -7.81
C GLY A 296 8.52 -1.00 -6.88
N ASN A 297 7.34 -1.00 -7.47
CA ASN A 297 6.13 -1.50 -6.82
C ASN A 297 5.76 -2.85 -7.42
N THR A 298 5.07 -3.69 -6.66
CA THR A 298 4.62 -5.00 -7.10
C THR A 298 3.16 -5.24 -6.72
N VAL A 299 2.45 -6.04 -7.52
CA VAL A 299 1.14 -6.58 -7.19
C VAL A 299 1.31 -8.09 -7.00
N MET A 300 0.81 -8.59 -5.89
CA MET A 300 0.85 -10.01 -5.57
C MET A 300 -0.32 -10.74 -6.24
N PHE A 301 -0.13 -12.01 -6.58
CA PHE A 301 -1.22 -12.85 -7.08
C PHE A 301 -1.09 -14.28 -6.55
N ARG A 302 -2.17 -15.04 -6.62
CA ARG A 302 -2.23 -16.46 -6.28
C ARG A 302 -2.84 -17.24 -7.42
N THR A 303 -2.38 -18.47 -7.58
CA THR A 303 -2.96 -19.44 -8.50
C THR A 303 -3.40 -20.67 -7.74
N ARG A 304 -4.30 -21.45 -8.33
CA ARG A 304 -4.67 -22.79 -7.86
C ARG A 304 -4.82 -23.74 -9.04
N MET A 305 -4.72 -25.03 -8.78
CA MET A 305 -5.10 -26.05 -9.75
C MET A 305 -6.60 -26.34 -9.63
N ALA A 306 -7.30 -26.35 -10.74
CA ALA A 306 -8.67 -26.84 -10.85
C ALA A 306 -8.67 -28.33 -11.19
N ASP A 307 -9.79 -29.01 -10.94
CA ASP A 307 -9.96 -30.44 -11.28
C ASP A 307 -10.07 -30.67 -12.79
N GLU A 308 -10.52 -29.65 -13.52
CA GLU A 308 -10.73 -29.66 -14.98
C GLU A 308 -9.97 -28.51 -15.65
N PRO A 309 -9.72 -28.61 -16.98
CA PRO A 309 -9.14 -27.52 -17.74
C PRO A 309 -9.99 -26.25 -17.67
N MET A 310 -9.36 -25.15 -17.27
CA MET A 310 -9.99 -23.82 -17.14
C MET A 310 -9.40 -22.88 -18.19
N PRO A 311 -10.16 -22.50 -19.23
CA PRO A 311 -9.69 -21.53 -20.20
C PRO A 311 -9.52 -20.15 -19.55
N PHE A 312 -8.56 -19.39 -20.05
CA PHE A 312 -8.39 -17.99 -19.71
C PHE A 312 -8.72 -17.14 -20.94
N PRO A 313 -9.43 -16.02 -20.81
CA PRO A 313 -9.77 -15.17 -21.95
C PRO A 313 -8.53 -14.69 -22.71
N ASP A 314 -8.68 -14.42 -24.00
CA ASP A 314 -7.65 -13.77 -24.80
C ASP A 314 -7.47 -12.32 -24.34
N VAL A 315 -6.23 -11.93 -24.04
CA VAL A 315 -5.87 -10.62 -23.49
C VAL A 315 -4.74 -9.97 -24.30
N PRO A 316 -4.95 -9.69 -25.61
CA PRO A 316 -3.91 -9.15 -26.48
C PRO A 316 -3.33 -7.82 -25.94
N TRP A 317 -4.13 -7.03 -25.27
CA TRP A 317 -3.76 -5.78 -24.61
C TRP A 317 -2.77 -5.99 -23.44
N ALA A 318 -2.83 -7.11 -22.78
CA ALA A 318 -1.95 -7.47 -21.65
C ALA A 318 -0.71 -8.23 -22.15
N GLN A 319 -0.85 -9.06 -23.18
CA GLN A 319 0.26 -9.78 -23.81
C GLN A 319 1.30 -8.83 -24.43
N ALA A 320 0.87 -7.67 -24.92
CA ALA A 320 1.79 -6.65 -25.44
C ALA A 320 2.76 -6.13 -24.37
N VAL A 321 2.35 -6.14 -23.10
CA VAL A 321 3.19 -5.75 -21.95
C VAL A 321 4.10 -6.88 -21.50
N ALA A 322 3.65 -8.13 -21.56
CA ALA A 322 4.32 -9.30 -20.99
C ALA A 322 4.78 -10.33 -22.04
N LYS A 323 4.93 -9.92 -23.30
CA LYS A 323 5.20 -10.82 -24.43
C LYS A 323 6.46 -11.68 -24.31
N ASP A 324 7.47 -11.18 -23.59
CA ASP A 324 8.75 -11.85 -23.42
C ASP A 324 8.77 -12.77 -22.18
N TYR A 325 7.67 -12.89 -21.46
CA TYR A 325 7.56 -13.70 -20.25
C TYR A 325 6.77 -14.96 -20.52
N ALA A 326 7.47 -16.08 -20.50
CA ALA A 326 6.90 -17.41 -20.74
C ALA A 326 6.67 -18.22 -19.46
N CYS A 327 6.85 -17.64 -18.29
CA CYS A 327 6.63 -18.31 -17.00
C CYS A 327 6.07 -17.35 -15.95
N LEU A 328 5.52 -17.91 -14.87
CA LEU A 328 4.95 -17.14 -13.76
C LEU A 328 5.99 -16.57 -12.79
N ASP A 329 7.26 -16.86 -13.01
CA ASP A 329 8.36 -16.39 -12.15
C ASP A 329 8.75 -14.92 -12.43
N GLY A 330 8.13 -14.29 -13.42
CA GLY A 330 8.33 -12.88 -13.74
C GLY A 330 9.78 -12.57 -14.11
N GLN A 331 10.36 -11.56 -13.47
CA GLN A 331 11.72 -11.09 -13.72
C GLN A 331 12.82 -12.08 -13.34
N LEU A 332 12.50 -13.18 -12.67
CA LEU A 332 13.49 -14.08 -12.09
C LEU A 332 14.33 -14.83 -13.12
N GLU A 333 13.80 -15.11 -14.29
CA GLU A 333 14.55 -15.71 -15.38
C GLU A 333 15.75 -14.86 -15.83
N CYS A 334 15.67 -13.55 -15.61
CA CYS A 334 16.69 -12.59 -16.03
C CYS A 334 17.83 -12.44 -15.03
N ILE A 335 17.67 -12.95 -13.80
CA ILE A 335 18.68 -12.84 -12.74
C ILE A 335 19.78 -13.91 -12.89
N GLY A 336 19.64 -14.82 -13.84
CA GLY A 336 20.61 -15.90 -14.13
C GLY A 336 20.46 -17.11 -13.22
N LYS A 337 20.77 -18.28 -13.76
CA LYS A 337 20.61 -19.56 -13.06
C LYS A 337 21.45 -19.70 -11.79
N ASP A 338 22.51 -18.91 -11.67
CA ASP A 338 23.46 -18.98 -10.55
C ASP A 338 23.10 -18.00 -9.41
N ASN A 339 22.23 -17.03 -9.66
CA ASN A 339 21.67 -16.11 -8.66
C ASN A 339 20.28 -16.54 -8.22
N ALA A 340 20.04 -17.81 -8.21
CA ALA A 340 18.81 -18.35 -7.68
C ALA A 340 18.51 -17.68 -6.34
N TYR A 341 17.59 -16.70 -6.37
CA TYR A 341 16.87 -16.18 -5.22
C TYR A 341 17.76 -15.93 -4.02
N GLY A 342 18.22 -14.75 -3.92
CA GLY A 342 18.76 -14.30 -2.67
C GLY A 342 17.81 -14.69 -1.55
N PRO A 343 18.35 -14.92 -0.37
CA PRO A 343 17.57 -15.36 0.79
C PRO A 343 16.43 -14.42 1.20
N CYS A 344 16.28 -13.26 0.56
CA CYS A 344 15.16 -12.37 0.80
C CYS A 344 13.79 -12.97 0.48
N CYS A 345 13.71 -13.94 -0.42
CA CYS A 345 12.47 -14.62 -0.77
C CYS A 345 12.33 -16.02 -0.18
N GLY A 346 13.43 -16.63 0.24
CA GLY A 346 13.45 -17.93 0.92
C GLY A 346 12.95 -19.13 0.07
N LEU A 347 12.66 -18.90 -1.21
CA LEU A 347 11.99 -19.86 -2.06
C LEU A 347 12.83 -20.10 -3.32
N LYS A 348 12.98 -21.37 -3.69
CA LYS A 348 13.63 -21.75 -4.95
C LYS A 348 12.58 -21.81 -6.06
N PRO A 349 12.91 -21.36 -7.28
CA PRO A 349 12.02 -21.58 -8.42
C PRO A 349 11.96 -23.04 -8.87
N PRO A 350 10.94 -23.36 -9.65
CA PRO A 350 9.75 -22.54 -9.94
C PRO A 350 8.83 -22.45 -8.73
N PHE A 351 8.27 -21.26 -8.51
CA PHE A 351 7.33 -21.05 -7.40
C PHE A 351 6.06 -21.88 -7.62
N GLY A 352 5.56 -22.50 -6.55
CA GLY A 352 4.36 -23.30 -6.59
C GLY A 352 4.49 -24.68 -7.21
N VAL A 353 5.70 -25.13 -7.40
CA VAL A 353 5.96 -26.51 -7.80
C VAL A 353 6.47 -27.29 -6.59
N ASN A 354 5.91 -28.47 -6.37
CA ASN A 354 6.40 -29.42 -5.38
C ASN A 354 7.73 -30.02 -5.85
N ALA A 355 8.45 -30.68 -4.94
CA ALA A 355 9.72 -31.35 -5.27
C ALA A 355 9.58 -32.46 -6.35
N ASP A 356 8.39 -32.99 -6.54
CA ASP A 356 8.04 -33.99 -7.55
C ASP A 356 7.63 -33.38 -8.91
N GLY A 357 7.66 -32.03 -9.04
CA GLY A 357 7.25 -31.32 -10.25
C GLY A 357 5.77 -31.00 -10.36
N THR A 358 4.94 -31.40 -9.40
CA THR A 358 3.51 -31.08 -9.39
C THR A 358 3.26 -29.65 -8.91
N MET A 359 2.20 -29.00 -9.41
CA MET A 359 1.82 -27.64 -8.98
C MET A 359 1.18 -27.67 -7.59
N ARG A 360 1.57 -26.75 -6.74
CA ARG A 360 0.95 -26.58 -5.41
C ARG A 360 -0.46 -26.01 -5.54
N ASN A 361 -1.37 -26.56 -4.71
CA ASN A 361 -2.75 -26.09 -4.60
C ASN A 361 -2.83 -24.78 -3.93
N LYS A 362 -2.52 -23.76 -4.05
CA LYS A 362 -2.45 -22.38 -3.51
C LYS A 362 -1.04 -21.84 -3.63
N MET A 363 -0.83 -21.20 -4.69
CA MET A 363 0.35 -20.39 -4.89
C MET A 363 0.05 -18.94 -4.47
N SER A 364 0.55 -18.55 -3.34
CA SER A 364 1.02 -17.19 -3.24
C SER A 364 2.28 -17.13 -4.08
N ALA A 365 2.29 -16.36 -5.13
CA ALA A 365 3.48 -16.22 -5.94
C ALA A 365 4.45 -15.23 -5.27
N PRO A 366 5.35 -15.69 -4.40
CA PRO A 366 6.40 -14.81 -3.88
C PRO A 366 7.26 -14.26 -5.00
N GLY A 367 7.28 -14.95 -6.14
CA GLY A 367 7.90 -14.46 -7.37
C GLY A 367 7.28 -13.20 -7.94
N SER A 368 6.01 -12.92 -7.70
CA SER A 368 5.38 -11.68 -8.14
C SER A 368 6.01 -10.43 -7.51
N HIS A 369 6.71 -10.56 -6.41
CA HIS A 369 7.57 -9.54 -5.83
C HIS A 369 8.59 -8.97 -6.82
N PHE A 370 9.01 -9.76 -7.80
CA PHE A 370 9.96 -9.34 -8.83
C PHE A 370 9.29 -8.78 -10.10
N TRP A 371 7.98 -8.71 -10.14
CA TRP A 371 7.23 -7.95 -11.12
C TRP A 371 7.20 -6.48 -10.70
N GLU A 372 8.34 -5.83 -10.73
CA GLU A 372 8.48 -4.48 -10.23
C GLU A 372 8.34 -3.44 -11.34
N TYR A 373 7.53 -2.43 -11.07
CA TYR A 373 7.33 -1.31 -11.97
C TYR A 373 7.28 0.02 -11.23
N GLY A 374 7.54 1.08 -11.99
CA GLY A 374 7.44 2.44 -11.51
C GLY A 374 8.69 2.95 -10.80
N GLN A 375 9.86 2.36 -11.06
CA GLN A 375 11.14 2.79 -10.48
C GLN A 375 11.53 4.23 -10.84
N PHE A 376 10.94 4.79 -11.91
CA PHE A 376 11.14 6.16 -12.38
C PHE A 376 9.90 7.05 -12.20
N LEU A 377 8.88 6.57 -11.52
CA LEU A 377 7.61 7.26 -11.31
C LEU A 377 7.41 7.57 -9.84
N ASP A 378 6.83 8.72 -9.51
CA ASP A 378 6.42 8.99 -8.13
C ASP A 378 5.21 8.12 -7.76
N PRO A 379 5.33 7.13 -6.87
CA PRO A 379 4.21 6.24 -6.52
C PRO A 379 3.08 6.96 -5.76
N TYR A 380 3.33 8.13 -5.22
CA TYR A 380 2.28 8.95 -4.60
C TYR A 380 1.35 9.55 -5.66
N LEU A 381 1.92 10.03 -6.77
CA LEU A 381 1.18 10.66 -7.86
C LEU A 381 0.68 9.64 -8.89
N ASN A 382 1.47 8.59 -9.17
CA ASN A 382 1.23 7.64 -10.27
C ASN A 382 0.78 6.24 -9.79
N GLY A 383 0.31 6.10 -8.54
CA GLY A 383 0.02 4.79 -7.95
C GLY A 383 -1.01 3.96 -8.74
N GLU A 384 -2.02 4.60 -9.32
CA GLU A 384 -3.03 3.93 -10.14
C GLU A 384 -2.45 3.44 -11.47
N HIS A 385 -1.68 4.26 -12.15
CA HIS A 385 -0.99 3.88 -13.39
C HIS A 385 -0.01 2.71 -13.16
N ILE A 386 0.74 2.75 -12.06
CA ILE A 386 1.66 1.67 -11.68
C ILE A 386 0.91 0.36 -11.46
N ARG A 387 -0.23 0.40 -10.73
CA ARG A 387 -1.08 -0.77 -10.53
C ARG A 387 -1.57 -1.33 -11.86
N ASP A 388 -2.12 -0.49 -12.71
CA ASP A 388 -2.72 -0.89 -13.98
C ASP A 388 -1.70 -1.58 -14.89
N HIS A 389 -0.48 -1.06 -14.93
CA HIS A 389 0.60 -1.68 -15.68
C HIS A 389 0.99 -3.07 -15.12
N LEU A 390 1.05 -3.20 -13.79
CA LEU A 390 1.32 -4.48 -13.13
C LEU A 390 0.18 -5.50 -13.34
N LEU A 391 -1.07 -5.07 -13.39
CA LEU A 391 -2.20 -5.92 -13.75
C LEU A 391 -2.06 -6.45 -15.18
N CYS A 392 -1.69 -5.59 -16.14
CA CYS A 392 -1.39 -6.03 -17.50
C CYS A 392 -0.27 -7.10 -17.52
N ALA A 393 0.79 -6.89 -16.75
CA ALA A 393 1.88 -7.87 -16.66
C ALA A 393 1.41 -9.23 -16.16
N ILE A 394 0.59 -9.26 -15.11
CA ILE A 394 0.07 -10.50 -14.53
C ILE A 394 -0.87 -11.21 -15.51
N TYR A 395 -1.88 -10.50 -16.03
CA TYR A 395 -2.83 -11.09 -16.97
C TYR A 395 -2.16 -11.59 -18.26
N GLY A 396 -1.23 -10.79 -18.81
CA GLY A 396 -0.50 -11.15 -20.02
C GLY A 396 0.39 -12.36 -19.83
N THR A 397 1.14 -12.43 -18.74
CA THR A 397 1.97 -13.60 -18.45
C THR A 397 1.13 -14.85 -18.18
N PHE A 398 0.03 -14.71 -17.45
CA PHE A 398 -0.87 -15.82 -17.19
C PHE A 398 -1.46 -16.38 -18.49
N ALA A 399 -1.89 -15.53 -19.42
CA ALA A 399 -2.34 -15.93 -20.75
C ALA A 399 -1.21 -16.61 -21.55
N ASN A 400 0.01 -16.05 -21.51
CA ASN A 400 1.16 -16.60 -22.21
C ASN A 400 1.50 -18.02 -21.75
N VAL A 401 1.58 -18.30 -20.44
CA VAL A 401 1.92 -19.65 -19.96
C VAL A 401 0.84 -20.67 -20.32
N LYS A 402 -0.44 -20.28 -20.33
CA LYS A 402 -1.53 -21.17 -20.76
C LYS A 402 -1.46 -21.49 -22.27
N THR A 403 -0.95 -20.57 -23.07
CA THR A 403 -0.81 -20.76 -24.52
C THR A 403 0.47 -21.53 -24.88
N LEU A 404 1.58 -21.23 -24.22
CA LEU A 404 2.89 -21.79 -24.54
C LEU A 404 3.11 -23.19 -23.95
N GLU A 405 2.55 -23.47 -22.78
CA GLU A 405 2.65 -24.77 -22.11
C GLU A 405 1.24 -25.28 -21.70
N PRO A 406 0.34 -25.52 -22.68
CA PRO A 406 -1.06 -25.82 -22.39
C PRO A 406 -1.24 -27.12 -21.59
N GLU A 407 -0.43 -28.14 -21.83
CA GLU A 407 -0.51 -29.41 -21.07
C GLU A 407 -0.20 -29.22 -19.58
N LYS A 408 0.75 -28.34 -19.26
CA LYS A 408 1.18 -28.07 -17.89
C LYS A 408 0.21 -27.16 -17.14
N TYR A 409 -0.35 -26.16 -17.85
CA TYR A 409 -1.13 -25.09 -17.22
C TYR A 409 -2.62 -25.11 -17.58
N ALA A 410 -3.11 -26.18 -18.25
CA ALA A 410 -4.54 -26.29 -18.62
C ALA A 410 -5.47 -26.04 -17.42
N ASN A 411 -5.17 -26.68 -16.29
CA ASN A 411 -5.99 -26.62 -15.08
C ASN A 411 -5.61 -25.44 -14.13
N LEU A 412 -4.60 -24.63 -14.48
CA LEU A 412 -4.19 -23.50 -13.63
C LEU A 412 -5.19 -22.35 -13.75
N VAL A 413 -5.56 -21.76 -12.61
CA VAL A 413 -6.50 -20.65 -12.50
C VAL A 413 -5.88 -19.54 -11.69
N LEU A 414 -6.10 -18.28 -12.07
CA LEU A 414 -5.89 -17.13 -11.19
C LEU A 414 -6.96 -17.17 -10.09
N ASP A 415 -6.52 -17.39 -8.86
CA ASP A 415 -7.40 -17.48 -7.69
C ASP A 415 -7.59 -16.11 -7.03
N TRP A 416 -6.55 -15.32 -7.06
CA TRP A 416 -6.54 -13.97 -6.51
C TRP A 416 -5.45 -13.13 -7.15
N VAL A 417 -5.75 -11.86 -7.43
CA VAL A 417 -4.78 -10.84 -7.83
C VAL A 417 -4.99 -9.63 -6.95
N GLY A 418 -3.94 -9.09 -6.36
CA GLY A 418 -4.01 -7.89 -5.55
C GLY A 418 -4.34 -6.65 -6.41
N HIS A 419 -5.09 -5.73 -5.85
CA HIS A 419 -5.42 -4.44 -6.47
C HIS A 419 -4.74 -3.26 -5.77
N VAL A 420 -3.90 -3.53 -4.78
CA VAL A 420 -3.09 -2.54 -4.05
C VAL A 420 -1.62 -2.85 -4.27
N PRO A 421 -0.85 -1.98 -4.96
CA PRO A 421 0.57 -2.21 -5.13
C PRO A 421 1.34 -2.12 -3.81
N ALA A 422 2.12 -3.15 -3.52
CA ALA A 422 3.16 -3.07 -2.50
C ALA A 422 4.31 -2.20 -3.01
N GLY A 423 4.76 -1.26 -2.22
CA GLY A 423 5.92 -0.42 -2.58
C GLY A 423 7.09 -0.60 -1.61
N GLY A 424 8.30 -0.57 -2.15
CA GLY A 424 9.54 -0.51 -1.37
C GLY A 424 9.85 0.89 -0.85
N MET A 425 11.13 1.25 -0.85
CA MET A 425 11.60 2.60 -0.50
C MET A 425 11.60 3.51 -1.73
N TYR A 426 11.16 4.75 -1.54
CA TYR A 426 11.28 5.81 -2.56
C TYR A 426 11.47 7.18 -1.93
N ARG A 427 10.44 7.81 -1.37
CA ARG A 427 10.55 9.10 -0.67
C ARG A 427 10.90 8.87 0.79
N ARG A 428 11.83 9.66 1.31
CA ARG A 428 12.25 9.67 2.72
C ARG A 428 12.09 11.07 3.27
N LEU A 429 11.56 11.20 4.50
CA LEU A 429 11.52 12.46 5.22
C LEU A 429 12.91 12.77 5.81
N VAL A 430 13.25 14.03 5.92
CA VAL A 430 14.55 14.46 6.45
C VAL A 430 14.39 14.80 7.93
N GLY A 431 15.17 14.11 8.77
CA GLY A 431 15.33 14.37 10.20
C GLY A 431 16.57 15.19 10.51
N ASP A 432 16.88 15.35 11.78
CA ASP A 432 18.12 16.02 12.22
C ASP A 432 19.38 15.15 11.96
N TYR A 433 19.19 13.87 11.66
CA TYR A 433 20.23 12.95 11.22
C TYR A 433 19.72 12.10 10.06
N THR A 434 20.58 11.81 9.10
CA THR A 434 20.33 10.85 8.02
C THR A 434 21.21 9.63 8.25
N LEU A 435 20.60 8.48 8.57
CA LEU A 435 21.32 7.22 8.74
C LEU A 435 21.84 6.71 7.39
N THR A 436 23.09 6.25 7.34
CA THR A 436 23.80 5.86 6.12
C THR A 436 24.21 4.38 6.14
N GLU A 437 24.62 3.84 4.97
CA GLU A 437 25.26 2.53 4.84
C GLU A 437 26.46 2.40 5.79
N ASN A 438 27.27 3.45 5.88
CA ASN A 438 28.49 3.45 6.69
C ASN A 438 28.19 3.33 8.19
N ASP A 439 27.13 3.98 8.67
CA ASP A 439 26.68 3.85 10.06
C ASP A 439 26.26 2.42 10.38
N ILE A 440 25.55 1.77 9.44
CA ILE A 440 25.05 0.41 9.58
C ILE A 440 26.21 -0.59 9.60
N ARG A 441 27.14 -0.49 8.65
CA ARG A 441 28.31 -1.38 8.57
C ARG A 441 29.24 -1.24 9.77
N ALA A 442 29.39 -0.01 10.27
CA ALA A 442 30.20 0.27 11.43
C ALA A 442 29.52 -0.07 12.78
N HIS A 443 28.25 -0.48 12.77
CA HIS A 443 27.43 -0.60 13.99
C HIS A 443 27.56 0.62 14.89
N ARG A 444 27.47 1.81 14.28
CA ARG A 444 27.71 3.06 14.99
C ARG A 444 26.86 3.15 16.23
N ASP A 445 27.52 3.45 17.36
CA ASP A 445 26.83 3.72 18.60
C ASP A 445 26.33 5.16 18.63
N PHE A 446 25.04 5.33 18.91
CA PHE A 446 24.40 6.63 19.01
C PHE A 446 23.88 6.85 20.42
N ALA A 447 24.24 7.98 21.04
CA ALA A 447 23.74 8.34 22.36
C ALA A 447 22.21 8.36 22.43
N ASP A 448 21.57 8.71 21.31
CA ASP A 448 20.13 8.74 21.13
C ASP A 448 19.54 7.50 20.40
N ALA A 449 20.25 6.36 20.41
CA ALA A 449 19.72 5.11 19.90
C ALA A 449 18.49 4.65 20.71
N VAL A 450 17.36 4.40 20.05
CA VAL A 450 16.09 4.04 20.72
C VAL A 450 15.63 2.63 20.42
N VAL A 451 15.80 2.18 19.17
CA VAL A 451 15.44 0.85 18.69
C VAL A 451 16.54 0.28 17.79
N MET A 452 16.45 -1.01 17.50
CA MET A 452 17.36 -1.67 16.56
C MET A 452 16.62 -2.17 15.34
N ASN A 453 17.32 -2.23 14.23
CA ASN A 453 16.92 -2.85 13.00
C ASN A 453 17.89 -3.94 12.59
N SER A 454 17.48 -4.82 11.70
CA SER A 454 18.34 -5.81 11.07
C SER A 454 17.71 -6.24 9.75
N ASP A 455 18.49 -6.37 8.74
CA ASP A 455 18.26 -7.12 7.49
C ASP A 455 19.43 -6.85 6.53
N ALA A 456 19.45 -7.55 5.39
CA ALA A 456 20.37 -7.28 4.30
C ALA A 456 20.09 -5.93 3.62
N PHE A 457 21.10 -5.32 3.02
CA PHE A 457 20.91 -4.31 1.99
C PHE A 457 20.30 -5.01 0.77
N CYS A 458 19.08 -4.65 0.42
CA CYS A 458 18.31 -5.27 -0.66
C CYS A 458 17.87 -4.19 -1.65
N LEU A 459 18.70 -3.96 -2.67
CA LEU A 459 18.55 -2.93 -3.68
C LEU A 459 18.11 -3.57 -4.99
N HIS A 460 17.04 -3.05 -5.58
CA HIS A 460 16.44 -3.54 -6.81
C HIS A 460 16.42 -2.41 -7.84
N TYR A 461 17.18 -2.57 -8.92
CA TYR A 461 17.27 -1.56 -9.97
C TYR A 461 16.84 -2.12 -11.32
N PRO A 462 16.13 -1.35 -12.15
CA PRO A 462 15.74 -1.78 -13.48
C PRO A 462 16.95 -1.99 -14.39
N GLY A 463 16.82 -2.91 -15.36
CA GLY A 463 17.87 -3.23 -16.33
C GLY A 463 18.15 -2.10 -17.31
N HIS A 464 17.16 -1.27 -17.57
CA HIS A 464 17.20 -0.19 -18.54
C HIS A 464 16.48 1.06 -18.00
N GLU A 465 16.82 2.22 -18.55
CA GLU A 465 16.09 3.48 -18.29
C GLU A 465 14.63 3.40 -18.70
N LYS A 466 14.33 2.57 -19.72
CA LYS A 466 12.95 2.24 -20.10
C LYS A 466 12.59 0.91 -19.50
N TYR A 467 11.46 0.92 -18.85
CA TYR A 467 10.89 -0.19 -18.16
C TYR A 467 10.73 -1.45 -19.00
N ASP A 468 11.13 -2.60 -18.47
CA ASP A 468 10.92 -3.93 -19.05
C ASP A 468 10.73 -5.04 -17.99
N PHE A 469 10.22 -4.81 -16.83
CA PHE A 469 10.09 -5.75 -15.69
C PHE A 469 11.38 -6.45 -15.23
N ARG A 470 12.50 -6.25 -15.91
CA ARG A 470 13.76 -6.93 -15.63
C ARG A 470 14.59 -6.12 -14.66
N LEU A 471 15.09 -6.80 -13.63
CA LEU A 471 16.10 -6.21 -12.75
C LEU A 471 17.46 -6.34 -13.40
N GLY A 472 18.03 -5.23 -13.83
CA GLY A 472 19.39 -5.23 -14.40
C GLY A 472 20.47 -5.27 -13.34
N ASN A 473 20.16 -4.80 -12.15
CA ASN A 473 21.08 -4.85 -11.02
C ASN A 473 20.30 -5.09 -9.73
N TRP A 474 20.60 -6.21 -9.10
CA TRP A 474 20.06 -6.57 -7.79
C TRP A 474 21.22 -6.80 -6.83
N VAL A 475 21.24 -6.02 -5.76
CA VAL A 475 22.22 -6.17 -4.70
C VAL A 475 21.54 -6.77 -3.48
N PHE A 476 22.05 -7.90 -3.03
CA PHE A 476 21.64 -8.51 -1.78
C PHE A 476 22.90 -8.75 -0.92
N ASP A 477 23.14 -7.81 -0.01
CA ASP A 477 24.33 -7.82 0.85
C ASP A 477 23.89 -8.00 2.31
N THR A 478 24.14 -9.17 2.85
CA THR A 478 23.82 -9.51 4.24
C THR A 478 24.75 -8.85 5.25
N HIS A 479 25.78 -8.16 4.75
CA HIS A 479 26.89 -7.66 5.57
C HIS A 479 27.30 -8.68 6.66
N ASP A 480 27.06 -8.44 7.95
CA ASP A 480 27.38 -9.38 9.02
C ASP A 480 26.16 -10.00 9.72
N ASN A 481 24.95 -9.73 9.20
CA ASN A 481 23.67 -10.19 9.75
C ASN A 481 23.39 -9.79 11.21
N LYS A 482 24.09 -8.79 11.75
CA LYS A 482 23.86 -8.28 13.10
C LYS A 482 22.89 -7.11 13.09
N PRO A 483 22.21 -6.86 14.22
CA PRO A 483 21.38 -5.67 14.36
C PRO A 483 22.23 -4.40 14.45
N TYR A 484 21.66 -3.29 14.01
CA TYR A 484 22.21 -1.95 14.10
C TYR A 484 21.21 -0.98 14.74
N SER A 485 21.71 0.12 15.30
CA SER A 485 20.90 1.07 16.05
C SER A 485 20.25 2.12 15.15
N ILE A 486 19.04 2.55 15.51
CA ILE A 486 18.34 3.69 14.91
C ILE A 486 18.36 4.84 15.91
N PRO A 487 19.01 5.98 15.59
CA PRO A 487 18.97 7.16 16.43
C PRO A 487 17.62 7.88 16.33
N PHE A 488 17.13 8.44 17.44
CA PHE A 488 15.82 9.10 17.48
C PHE A 488 15.75 10.29 16.53
N ARG A 489 16.85 10.96 16.25
CA ARG A 489 16.97 12.04 15.26
C ARG A 489 16.61 11.64 13.82
N CYS A 490 16.47 10.36 13.52
CA CYS A 490 15.95 9.85 12.25
C CYS A 490 14.43 9.70 12.22
N LEU A 491 13.72 9.89 13.35
CA LEU A 491 12.31 9.58 13.53
C LEU A 491 11.40 10.81 13.68
N TYR A 492 11.91 12.01 13.50
CA TYR A 492 11.12 13.25 13.47
C TYR A 492 11.61 14.19 12.37
N SER A 493 10.72 15.05 11.90
CA SER A 493 11.01 16.03 10.84
C SER A 493 11.96 17.13 11.29
N ARG A 494 12.89 17.50 10.40
CA ARG A 494 13.81 18.60 10.65
C ARG A 494 13.13 19.97 10.67
N ASN A 495 12.12 20.18 9.84
CA ASN A 495 11.50 21.48 9.62
C ASN A 495 10.02 21.57 10.03
N ILE A 496 9.34 20.46 10.36
CA ILE A 496 7.99 20.46 10.92
C ILE A 496 8.08 20.04 12.39
N SER A 497 7.82 20.99 13.28
CA SER A 497 8.20 20.91 14.70
C SER A 497 7.49 19.81 15.51
N ASN A 498 6.30 19.38 15.09
CA ASN A 498 5.49 18.36 15.77
C ASN A 498 5.19 17.13 14.90
N LEU A 499 5.98 16.91 13.83
CA LEU A 499 5.85 15.75 12.95
C LEU A 499 6.93 14.72 13.25
N MET A 500 6.51 13.49 13.55
CA MET A 500 7.35 12.29 13.60
C MET A 500 7.09 11.37 12.41
N MET A 501 7.92 10.35 12.22
CA MET A 501 7.78 9.38 11.14
C MET A 501 8.22 7.99 11.56
N ALA A 502 7.50 6.96 11.08
CA ALA A 502 7.83 5.56 11.28
C ALA A 502 7.59 4.72 10.03
N GLY A 503 8.41 3.72 9.82
CA GLY A 503 8.34 2.83 8.66
C GLY A 503 9.47 3.08 7.67
N LYS A 504 9.20 2.84 6.39
CA LYS A 504 10.23 2.81 5.33
C LYS A 504 10.74 4.20 4.87
N HIS A 505 10.13 5.28 5.34
CA HIS A 505 10.40 6.65 4.90
C HIS A 505 10.98 7.54 6.01
N ILE A 506 11.57 6.94 7.04
CA ILE A 506 12.37 7.66 8.05
C ILE A 506 13.59 8.31 7.42
N SER A 507 14.32 9.13 8.19
CA SER A 507 15.49 9.87 7.69
C SER A 507 16.70 8.96 7.50
N VAL A 508 16.84 8.44 6.30
CA VAL A 508 17.93 7.52 5.89
C VAL A 508 18.35 7.81 4.45
N SER A 509 19.59 7.44 4.08
CA SER A 509 20.01 7.41 2.67
C SER A 509 19.21 6.35 1.88
N HIS A 510 19.24 6.42 0.54
CA HIS A 510 18.61 5.39 -0.29
C HIS A 510 19.19 4.00 0.02
N VAL A 511 20.52 3.88 0.16
CA VAL A 511 21.17 2.61 0.47
C VAL A 511 20.74 2.09 1.83
N ALA A 512 20.82 2.90 2.88
CA ALA A 512 20.37 2.51 4.22
C ALA A 512 18.88 2.16 4.26
N SER A 513 18.04 2.83 3.46
CA SER A 513 16.59 2.54 3.39
C SER A 513 16.31 1.12 2.90
N SER A 514 17.21 0.50 2.14
CA SER A 514 17.05 -0.85 1.60
C SER A 514 17.00 -1.95 2.67
N THR A 515 17.55 -1.69 3.83
CA THR A 515 17.46 -2.58 5.00
C THR A 515 16.45 -2.10 6.04
N THR A 516 16.32 -0.78 6.28
CA THR A 516 15.35 -0.25 7.26
C THR A 516 13.89 -0.40 6.82
N LYS A 517 13.62 -0.57 5.51
CA LYS A 517 12.28 -0.68 4.92
C LYS A 517 11.47 -1.88 5.39
N LYS A 518 12.09 -2.87 6.02
CA LYS A 518 11.42 -4.10 6.43
C LYS A 518 10.30 -3.82 7.43
N ILE A 519 9.21 -4.59 7.31
CA ILE A 519 7.96 -4.30 8.01
C ILE A 519 8.14 -4.35 9.54
N GLY A 520 8.87 -5.36 10.05
CA GLY A 520 9.19 -5.46 11.48
C GLY A 520 10.04 -4.30 11.98
N ASN A 521 11.05 -3.89 11.18
CA ASN A 521 11.87 -2.71 11.48
C ASN A 521 11.01 -1.44 11.57
N GLY A 522 10.05 -1.27 10.65
CA GLY A 522 9.07 -0.18 10.71
C GLY A 522 8.22 -0.19 11.98
N GLY A 523 7.89 -1.37 12.49
CA GLY A 523 7.22 -1.54 13.78
C GLY A 523 8.08 -1.05 14.96
N GLN A 524 9.41 -1.31 14.93
CA GLN A 524 10.34 -0.79 15.94
C GLN A 524 10.35 0.75 15.95
N HIS A 525 10.37 1.38 14.76
CA HIS A 525 10.26 2.84 14.65
C HIS A 525 8.95 3.34 15.27
N GLY A 526 7.84 2.63 15.02
CA GLY A 526 6.53 2.96 15.60
C GLY A 526 6.53 2.94 17.13
N ILE A 527 7.13 1.93 17.75
CA ILE A 527 7.25 1.85 19.22
C ILE A 527 7.95 3.10 19.78
N ALA A 528 9.09 3.50 19.21
CA ALA A 528 9.81 4.69 19.66
C ALA A 528 9.00 5.98 19.45
N VAL A 529 8.32 6.11 18.30
CA VAL A 529 7.51 7.28 17.95
C VAL A 529 6.28 7.41 18.85
N GLY A 530 5.55 6.31 19.11
CA GLY A 530 4.40 6.32 20.02
C GLY A 530 4.79 6.67 21.46
N THR A 531 5.90 6.12 21.94
CA THR A 531 6.46 6.46 23.27
C THR A 531 6.86 7.93 23.34
N ALA A 532 7.51 8.46 22.28
CA ALA A 532 7.89 9.87 22.23
C ALA A 532 6.65 10.79 22.17
N ALA A 533 5.56 10.38 21.50
CA ALA A 533 4.32 11.16 21.49
C ALA A 533 3.73 11.31 22.90
N TYR A 534 3.72 10.23 23.68
CA TYR A 534 3.36 10.31 25.10
C TYR A 534 4.21 11.31 25.88
N LEU A 535 5.54 11.27 25.68
CA LEU A 535 6.44 12.19 26.38
C LEU A 535 6.23 13.64 25.93
N CYS A 536 5.93 13.87 24.64
CA CYS A 536 5.56 15.20 24.14
C CYS A 536 4.30 15.74 24.84
N ALA A 537 3.27 14.91 25.00
CA ALA A 537 2.06 15.29 25.72
C ALA A 537 2.34 15.53 27.22
N LYS A 538 3.12 14.62 27.84
CA LYS A 538 3.47 14.70 29.28
C LYS A 538 4.24 15.99 29.62
N TYR A 539 5.14 16.45 28.76
CA TYR A 539 6.02 17.59 29.00
C TYR A 539 5.61 18.85 28.23
N ASP A 540 4.50 18.80 27.49
CA ASP A 540 4.04 19.88 26.58
C ASP A 540 5.17 20.41 25.69
N THR A 541 5.82 19.51 24.94
CA THR A 541 7.03 19.85 24.20
C THR A 541 7.10 19.13 22.83
N THR A 542 8.16 19.40 22.06
CA THR A 542 8.36 18.86 20.71
C THR A 542 9.15 17.55 20.71
N PRO A 543 9.02 16.72 19.66
CA PRO A 543 9.86 15.52 19.50
C PRO A 543 11.36 15.81 19.59
N ARG A 544 11.81 16.93 19.00
CA ARG A 544 13.23 17.34 19.07
C ARG A 544 13.69 17.62 20.50
N ALA A 545 12.86 18.25 21.32
CA ALA A 545 13.19 18.49 22.73
C ALA A 545 13.21 17.17 23.52
N ILE A 546 12.24 16.28 23.28
CA ILE A 546 12.26 14.93 23.88
C ILE A 546 13.55 14.18 23.53
N GLY A 547 14.02 14.26 22.27
CA GLY A 547 15.28 13.65 21.85
C GLY A 547 16.53 14.20 22.56
N LYS A 548 16.49 15.47 22.99
CA LYS A 548 17.59 16.12 23.71
C LYS A 548 17.55 15.90 25.23
N GLU A 549 16.37 15.90 25.82
CA GLU A 549 16.18 16.05 27.26
C GLU A 549 15.67 14.76 27.93
N HIS A 550 14.92 13.91 27.17
CA HIS A 550 14.21 12.76 27.72
C HIS A 550 14.50 11.44 26.99
N ILE A 551 15.61 11.34 26.25
CA ILE A 551 15.94 10.15 25.48
C ILE A 551 16.04 8.87 26.33
N GLN A 552 16.48 9.01 27.58
CA GLN A 552 16.58 7.87 28.50
C GLN A 552 15.18 7.35 28.88
N GLU A 553 14.18 8.22 29.03
CA GLU A 553 12.80 7.80 29.30
C GLU A 553 12.21 6.99 28.14
N ILE A 554 12.51 7.36 26.86
CA ILE A 554 12.11 6.53 25.72
C ILE A 554 12.72 5.13 25.83
N LYS A 555 14.03 5.03 26.14
CA LYS A 555 14.73 3.75 26.28
C LYS A 555 14.15 2.89 27.38
N ASP A 556 13.80 3.49 28.52
CA ASP A 556 13.25 2.80 29.68
C ASP A 556 11.82 2.30 29.45
N LEU A 557 10.96 3.15 28.84
CA LEU A 557 9.58 2.82 28.54
C LEU A 557 9.43 1.77 27.43
N THR A 558 10.40 1.69 26.51
CA THR A 558 10.34 0.73 25.39
C THR A 558 11.03 -0.59 25.66
N LYS A 559 11.72 -0.76 26.80
CA LYS A 559 12.58 -1.94 27.05
C LYS A 559 11.88 -3.29 26.93
N ASP A 560 10.61 -3.37 27.35
CA ASP A 560 9.83 -4.60 27.40
C ASP A 560 8.94 -4.82 26.16
N THR A 561 8.83 -3.82 25.29
CA THR A 561 7.94 -3.83 24.11
C THR A 561 8.71 -3.95 22.80
N LYS A 562 9.89 -3.37 22.72
CA LYS A 562 10.74 -3.42 21.50
C LYS A 562 11.41 -4.77 21.32
N GLY A 563 11.82 -5.05 20.07
CA GLY A 563 12.59 -6.24 19.75
C GLY A 563 14.05 -6.14 20.20
N THR A 564 14.61 -7.29 20.53
CA THR A 564 16.00 -7.47 20.97
C THR A 564 16.78 -8.35 19.99
N ALA A 565 18.10 -8.40 20.14
CA ALA A 565 18.95 -9.34 19.40
C ALA A 565 18.53 -10.80 19.64
N ALA A 566 18.09 -11.14 20.86
CA ALA A 566 17.60 -12.48 21.18
C ALA A 566 16.28 -12.81 20.44
N ASP A 567 15.40 -11.83 20.27
CA ASP A 567 14.17 -11.98 19.46
C ASP A 567 14.50 -12.27 18.01
N MET A 568 15.46 -11.54 17.45
CA MET A 568 15.93 -11.74 16.08
C MET A 568 16.48 -13.16 15.87
N GLU A 569 17.33 -13.66 16.77
CA GLU A 569 17.86 -15.02 16.68
C GLU A 569 16.76 -16.09 16.82
N ARG A 570 15.76 -15.85 17.67
CA ARG A 570 14.55 -16.71 17.78
C ARG A 570 13.76 -16.74 16.47
N GLN A 571 13.60 -15.60 15.80
CA GLN A 571 12.89 -15.50 14.51
C GLN A 571 13.66 -16.22 13.39
N LYS A 572 14.97 -16.04 13.29
CA LYS A 572 15.83 -16.75 12.32
C LYS A 572 15.71 -18.26 12.50
N ARG A 573 15.75 -18.74 13.73
CA ARG A 573 15.60 -20.16 14.05
C ARG A 573 14.24 -20.70 13.64
N ARG A 574 13.14 -20.03 13.98
CA ARG A 574 11.77 -20.43 13.58
C ARG A 574 11.61 -20.47 12.07
N PHE A 575 12.17 -19.49 11.36
CA PHE A 575 12.13 -19.45 9.90
C PHE A 575 12.88 -20.65 9.30
N LYS A 576 14.06 -20.96 9.81
CA LYS A 576 14.83 -22.15 9.39
C LYS A 576 14.07 -23.46 9.64
N GLU A 577 13.45 -23.59 10.81
CA GLU A 577 12.63 -24.74 11.17
C GLU A 577 11.42 -24.89 10.23
N MET A 578 10.77 -23.79 9.85
CA MET A 578 9.66 -23.80 8.91
C MET A 578 10.08 -24.28 7.51
N LEU A 579 11.24 -23.84 7.04
CA LEU A 579 11.80 -24.28 5.75
C LEU A 579 12.24 -25.75 5.72
N THR A 580 12.56 -26.33 6.89
CA THR A 580 13.02 -27.73 7.01
C THR A 580 11.91 -28.71 7.39
N ARG A 581 10.71 -28.25 7.72
CA ARG A 581 9.56 -29.12 7.97
C ARG A 581 9.13 -29.80 6.65
N PRO A 582 8.98 -31.13 6.64
CA PRO A 582 8.33 -31.78 5.51
C PRO A 582 6.91 -31.21 5.33
N PRO A 583 6.38 -31.14 4.11
CA PRO A 583 5.01 -30.72 3.89
C PRO A 583 4.10 -31.59 4.77
N GLN A 584 3.31 -30.94 5.63
CA GLN A 584 2.23 -31.65 6.31
C GLN A 584 1.30 -32.17 5.21
N SER A 585 1.11 -33.47 5.16
CA SER A 585 0.01 -34.06 4.42
C SER A 585 -1.27 -33.50 5.03
N ASP A 586 -1.93 -32.58 4.31
CA ASP A 586 -3.28 -32.18 4.69
C ASP A 586 -4.13 -33.44 4.69
N GLY A 587 -4.41 -33.96 5.88
CA GLY A 587 -5.37 -35.03 6.07
C GLY A 587 -6.72 -34.52 5.60
N VAL A 588 -7.18 -35.03 4.50
CA VAL A 588 -8.58 -34.97 4.10
C VAL A 588 -9.32 -35.92 5.08
N GLU A 589 -10.02 -35.38 6.03
CA GLU A 589 -11.24 -35.91 6.61
C GLU A 589 -12.38 -34.93 6.44
#